data_e6e6abbcef6bd7a65279ce770229bb07
#
_entry.id   e6e6abbcef6bd7a65279ce770229bb07
#
_cell.length_a   1.000
_cell.length_b   1.000
_cell.length_c   1.000
_cell.angle_alpha   90.00
_cell.angle_beta   90.00
_cell.angle_gamma   90.00
#
_symmetry.space_group_name_H-M   'P 1'
#
loop_
_entity.id
_entity.type
_entity.pdbx_description
1 polymer ?
#
loop_
_entity_poly.entity_id
_entity_poly.type
_entity_poly.pdbx_seq_one_letter_code
_entity_poly.pdbx_strand_id
1 'polypeptide(L)'
;QKLPGNDNSTATLCLGHHAVPNGTLVKTITNDQIEVTNATELVQSSSTSRICDSPHQILDGENCTLIDALLGDPHCDGFQNKEWDLFVERSKAYSNCYPYDVPDYVSLRSLVASSGTLEFNNESFNWTGVAQNGTSSACKRRSDKSFFSRLNWLHQLKYKYPALNVTMPNNEKFDKLYIWGVHHPGTDSDQISLYAQASGRVTVSTKRSQQTVIPNIGSRPWVRGVSSRISIYWTIVKPGDILLINSTGNLIAPRGYFKIRSGKSSIMRSDAPIGKCNSECITPNGSIPNDKPFQNVNRITYGACPRYVKQNTLKLATGM
;
A
#
# COMPACT_ATOMS: atom_id res chain seq x y z
N GLN A 1 24.01 -36.66 9.66
CA GLN A 1 24.66 -35.91 10.75
C GLN A 1 23.74 -35.84 11.94
N LYS A 2 24.22 -36.24 13.09
CA LYS A 2 23.43 -36.22 14.33
C LYS A 2 23.36 -34.80 14.90
N LEU A 3 22.14 -34.35 15.21
CA LEU A 3 22.00 -33.04 15.83
C LEU A 3 22.46 -33.08 17.27
N PRO A 4 23.21 -32.08 17.75
CA PRO A 4 23.69 -32.07 19.12
C PRO A 4 22.57 -31.83 20.13
N GLY A 5 22.67 -32.46 21.26
CA GLY A 5 21.93 -32.09 22.47
C GLY A 5 20.87 -33.03 22.98
N ASN A 6 20.49 -34.07 22.27
CA ASN A 6 19.55 -35.04 22.83
C ASN A 6 19.64 -36.39 22.13
N ASP A 7 20.16 -37.35 22.82
CA ASP A 7 20.38 -38.69 22.27
C ASP A 7 19.10 -39.47 21.96
N ASN A 8 18.00 -39.09 22.58
CA ASN A 8 16.69 -39.73 22.38
C ASN A 8 15.86 -39.07 21.29
N SER A 9 16.22 -37.88 20.89
CA SER A 9 15.55 -37.17 19.80
C SER A 9 16.43 -37.14 18.56
N THR A 10 17.09 -38.20 18.25
CA THR A 10 18.00 -38.32 17.11
C THR A 10 17.36 -37.81 15.83
N ALA A 11 17.37 -36.51 15.67
CA ALA A 11 17.04 -35.91 14.42
C ALA A 11 18.25 -36.04 13.52
N THR A 12 18.22 -37.01 12.65
CA THR A 12 19.17 -37.07 11.56
C THR A 12 18.69 -36.16 10.44
N LEU A 13 19.50 -35.19 10.08
CA LEU A 13 19.26 -34.43 8.87
C LEU A 13 19.44 -35.33 7.66
N CYS A 14 18.33 -35.64 7.01
CA CYS A 14 18.41 -36.38 5.74
C CYS A 14 18.78 -35.40 4.64
N LEU A 15 19.93 -35.64 4.01
CA LEU A 15 20.33 -34.92 2.80
C LEU A 15 19.92 -35.78 1.61
N GLY A 16 18.95 -35.31 0.86
CA GLY A 16 18.46 -36.00 -0.31
C GLY A 16 16.97 -36.24 -0.31
N HIS A 17 16.49 -36.94 -1.31
CA HIS A 17 15.10 -37.25 -1.50
C HIS A 17 14.80 -38.68 -1.06
N HIS A 18 13.85 -38.83 -0.16
CA HIS A 18 13.38 -40.12 0.27
C HIS A 18 11.86 -40.18 0.18
N ALA A 19 11.35 -41.22 -0.47
CA ALA A 19 9.93 -41.48 -0.46
C ALA A 19 9.49 -41.93 0.93
N VAL A 20 8.39 -41.38 1.44
CA VAL A 20 7.79 -41.84 2.69
C VAL A 20 6.38 -42.31 2.42
N PRO A 21 5.97 -43.46 3.04
CA PRO A 21 4.58 -43.88 2.96
C PRO A 21 3.64 -42.85 3.53
N ASN A 22 2.41 -42.86 3.02
CA ASN A 22 1.35 -41.99 3.54
C ASN A 22 1.16 -42.24 5.03
N GLY A 23 1.16 -41.20 5.82
CA GLY A 23 1.04 -41.29 7.28
C GLY A 23 2.38 -41.33 8.02
N THR A 24 3.49 -41.39 7.33
CA THR A 24 4.82 -41.37 7.94
C THR A 24 5.16 -39.98 8.47
N LEU A 25 5.71 -39.94 9.68
CA LEU A 25 6.21 -38.69 10.24
C LEU A 25 7.53 -38.31 9.59
N VAL A 26 7.61 -37.05 9.18
CA VAL A 26 8.82 -36.47 8.59
C VAL A 26 9.24 -35.24 9.37
N LYS A 27 10.53 -34.95 9.43
CA LYS A 27 11.02 -33.72 10.06
C LYS A 27 11.02 -32.58 9.07
N THR A 28 10.38 -31.50 9.51
CA THR A 28 10.28 -30.26 8.77
C THR A 28 11.22 -29.24 9.37
N ILE A 29 12.11 -28.67 8.56
CA ILE A 29 12.97 -27.57 8.99
C ILE A 29 12.35 -26.27 8.47
N THR A 30 11.82 -25.47 9.38
CA THR A 30 11.41 -24.09 9.12
C THR A 30 12.50 -23.13 9.60
N ASN A 31 12.35 -21.82 9.40
CA ASN A 31 13.43 -20.83 9.56
C ASN A 31 14.34 -21.04 10.78
N ASP A 32 13.75 -21.30 11.94
CA ASP A 32 14.48 -21.45 13.21
C ASP A 32 14.02 -22.67 14.03
N GLN A 33 13.14 -23.51 13.47
CA GLN A 33 12.53 -24.60 14.20
C GLN A 33 12.55 -25.89 13.39
N ILE A 34 12.69 -27.00 14.11
CA ILE A 34 12.52 -28.34 13.55
C ILE A 34 11.14 -28.82 13.99
N GLU A 35 10.29 -29.12 13.03
CA GLU A 35 8.97 -29.68 13.26
C GLU A 35 8.88 -31.10 12.71
N VAL A 36 8.07 -31.90 13.36
CA VAL A 36 7.74 -33.23 12.87
C VAL A 36 6.31 -33.20 12.38
N THR A 37 6.09 -33.54 11.14
CA THR A 37 4.78 -33.53 10.53
C THR A 37 4.51 -34.83 9.77
N ASN A 38 3.23 -35.15 9.61
CA ASN A 38 2.77 -36.24 8.76
C ASN A 38 2.55 -35.69 7.34
N ALA A 39 3.01 -36.41 6.34
CA ALA A 39 2.89 -36.00 4.93
C ALA A 39 1.44 -35.78 4.49
N THR A 40 0.45 -36.44 5.12
CA THR A 40 -0.97 -36.22 4.85
C THR A 40 -1.52 -34.94 5.45
N GLU A 41 -0.81 -34.27 6.35
CA GLU A 41 -1.22 -33.04 7.02
C GLU A 41 -0.79 -31.79 6.27
N LEU A 42 -0.33 -31.93 5.04
CA LEU A 42 0.25 -30.86 4.25
C LEU A 42 -0.62 -30.55 3.02
N VAL A 43 -1.02 -29.29 2.91
CA VAL A 43 -1.63 -28.77 1.68
C VAL A 43 -0.53 -28.41 0.70
N GLN A 44 -0.61 -28.96 -0.50
CA GLN A 44 0.36 -28.75 -1.57
C GLN A 44 -0.17 -27.79 -2.62
N SER A 45 0.73 -27.16 -3.34
CA SER A 45 0.41 -26.34 -4.49
C SER A 45 -0.41 -27.14 -5.51
N SER A 46 -1.54 -26.56 -5.97
CA SER A 46 -2.35 -27.12 -7.04
C SER A 46 -2.17 -26.32 -8.32
N SER A 47 -2.47 -26.96 -9.47
CA SER A 47 -2.35 -26.31 -10.78
C SER A 47 -3.47 -25.31 -11.08
N THR A 48 -4.61 -25.41 -10.40
CA THR A 48 -5.73 -24.49 -10.53
C THR A 48 -5.85 -23.65 -9.28
N SER A 49 -5.61 -22.34 -9.42
CA SER A 49 -5.62 -21.48 -8.29
C SER A 49 -6.50 -20.27 -8.55
N ARG A 50 -7.54 -20.11 -7.74
CA ARG A 50 -8.41 -18.95 -7.74
C ARG A 50 -8.49 -18.41 -6.34
N ILE A 51 -8.62 -17.10 -6.23
CA ILE A 51 -8.93 -16.44 -4.97
C ILE A 51 -10.44 -16.48 -4.79
N CYS A 52 -10.91 -17.10 -3.72
CA CYS A 52 -12.33 -17.17 -3.42
C CYS A 52 -12.85 -15.83 -2.91
N ASP A 53 -14.01 -15.42 -3.44
CA ASP A 53 -14.64 -14.14 -3.08
C ASP A 53 -15.46 -14.21 -1.78
N SER A 54 -15.50 -15.35 -1.13
CA SER A 54 -16.21 -15.60 0.12
C SER A 54 -15.35 -16.46 1.05
N PRO A 55 -15.45 -16.30 2.37
CA PRO A 55 -16.26 -15.36 3.15
C PRO A 55 -15.65 -13.95 3.22
N HIS A 56 -14.39 -13.77 2.83
CA HIS A 56 -13.73 -12.46 2.85
C HIS A 56 -14.21 -11.58 1.71
N GLN A 57 -14.27 -10.30 1.98
CA GLN A 57 -14.53 -9.28 0.96
C GLN A 57 -13.24 -8.99 0.21
N ILE A 58 -13.15 -9.41 -1.03
CA ILE A 58 -11.97 -9.22 -1.86
C ILE A 58 -12.18 -8.05 -2.81
N LEU A 59 -11.27 -7.10 -2.80
CA LEU A 59 -11.26 -6.01 -3.77
C LEU A 59 -10.10 -6.22 -4.74
N ASP A 60 -10.45 -6.46 -6.00
CA ASP A 60 -9.47 -6.58 -7.07
C ASP A 60 -9.01 -5.19 -7.51
N GLY A 61 -7.72 -4.92 -7.35
CA GLY A 61 -7.14 -3.64 -7.76
C GLY A 61 -7.07 -3.44 -9.27
N GLU A 62 -7.18 -4.51 -10.04
CA GLU A 62 -7.14 -4.46 -11.52
C GLU A 62 -5.94 -3.65 -12.03
N ASN A 63 -6.18 -2.50 -12.63
CA ASN A 63 -5.13 -1.63 -13.17
C ASN A 63 -4.60 -0.62 -12.15
N CYS A 64 -5.06 -0.68 -10.90
CA CYS A 64 -4.74 0.31 -9.87
C CYS A 64 -3.97 -0.31 -8.72
N THR A 65 -2.89 0.35 -8.32
CA THR A 65 -2.27 0.09 -7.02
C THR A 65 -3.12 0.73 -5.93
N LEU A 66 -2.97 0.29 -4.70
CA LEU A 66 -3.68 0.89 -3.57
C LEU A 66 -3.37 2.39 -3.44
N ILE A 67 -2.13 2.78 -3.65
CA ILE A 67 -1.73 4.20 -3.54
C ILE A 67 -2.31 5.03 -4.69
N ASP A 68 -2.36 4.53 -5.91
CA ASP A 68 -3.02 5.23 -7.01
C ASP A 68 -4.52 5.41 -6.74
N ALA A 69 -5.17 4.40 -6.17
CA ALA A 69 -6.56 4.50 -5.74
C ALA A 69 -6.75 5.51 -4.61
N LEU A 70 -5.82 5.55 -3.66
CA LEU A 70 -5.82 6.50 -2.55
C LEU A 70 -5.70 7.95 -3.05
N LEU A 71 -4.79 8.21 -4.00
CA LEU A 71 -4.56 9.55 -4.52
C LEU A 71 -5.65 10.01 -5.48
N GLY A 72 -6.35 9.09 -6.10
CA GLY A 72 -7.38 9.40 -7.08
C GLY A 72 -6.83 9.60 -8.48
N ASP A 73 -5.92 8.73 -8.93
CA ASP A 73 -5.53 8.65 -10.33
C ASP A 73 -6.79 8.50 -11.19
N PRO A 74 -6.94 9.20 -12.32
CA PRO A 74 -8.19 9.19 -13.08
C PRO A 74 -8.72 7.82 -13.43
N HIS A 75 -7.86 6.86 -13.80
CA HIS A 75 -8.33 5.51 -14.13
C HIS A 75 -8.70 4.67 -12.89
N CYS A 76 -8.48 5.21 -11.70
CA CYS A 76 -8.81 4.58 -10.42
C CYS A 76 -10.03 5.19 -9.72
N ASP A 77 -10.78 6.04 -10.40
CA ASP A 77 -11.94 6.71 -9.79
C ASP A 77 -13.00 5.73 -9.27
N GLY A 78 -13.07 4.53 -9.84
CA GLY A 78 -14.00 3.48 -9.39
C GLY A 78 -13.70 2.92 -8.00
N PHE A 79 -12.52 3.20 -7.44
CA PHE A 79 -12.13 2.72 -6.11
C PHE A 79 -12.46 3.69 -5.00
N GLN A 80 -13.02 4.84 -5.30
CA GLN A 80 -13.39 5.83 -4.27
C GLN A 80 -14.41 5.25 -3.30
N ASN A 81 -14.16 5.44 -2.00
CA ASN A 81 -15.00 4.97 -0.90
C ASN A 81 -15.20 3.45 -0.85
N LYS A 82 -14.38 2.68 -1.54
CA LYS A 82 -14.43 1.23 -1.48
C LYS A 82 -13.83 0.70 -0.18
N GLU A 83 -14.33 -0.48 0.21
CA GLU A 83 -13.89 -1.20 1.40
C GLU A 83 -13.47 -2.61 1.01
N TRP A 84 -12.62 -3.21 1.82
CA TRP A 84 -12.12 -4.57 1.59
C TRP A 84 -11.70 -5.26 2.89
N ASP A 85 -11.70 -6.58 2.87
CA ASP A 85 -10.93 -7.38 3.80
C ASP A 85 -9.52 -7.61 3.25
N LEU A 86 -9.43 -7.91 1.96
CA LEU A 86 -8.16 -8.07 1.25
C LEU A 86 -8.20 -7.28 -0.07
N PHE A 87 -7.21 -6.42 -0.25
CA PHE A 87 -6.98 -5.73 -1.52
C PHE A 87 -5.93 -6.51 -2.31
N VAL A 88 -6.25 -6.89 -3.54
CA VAL A 88 -5.34 -7.64 -4.40
C VAL A 88 -4.73 -6.70 -5.43
N GLU A 89 -3.42 -6.45 -5.29
CA GLU A 89 -2.67 -5.67 -6.29
C GLU A 89 -2.18 -6.58 -7.41
N ARG A 90 -2.42 -6.17 -8.64
CA ARG A 90 -2.01 -6.92 -9.83
C ARG A 90 -0.67 -6.43 -10.37
N SER A 91 0.07 -7.32 -11.03
CA SER A 91 1.30 -6.95 -11.71
C SER A 91 1.07 -6.03 -12.91
N LYS A 92 -0.13 -6.06 -13.48
CA LYS A 92 -0.53 -5.21 -14.61
C LYS A 92 -0.89 -3.77 -14.21
N ALA A 93 -0.96 -3.47 -12.92
CA ALA A 93 -1.30 -2.13 -12.44
C ALA A 93 -0.28 -1.09 -12.89
N TYR A 94 -0.75 0.07 -13.24
CA TYR A 94 0.09 1.17 -13.73
C TYR A 94 -0.41 2.52 -13.20
N SER A 95 0.49 3.49 -13.14
CA SER A 95 0.15 4.88 -12.81
C SER A 95 -0.04 5.67 -14.10
N ASN A 96 -1.05 6.53 -14.14
CA ASN A 96 -1.40 7.30 -15.34
C ASN A 96 -1.73 8.76 -15.02
N CYS A 97 -1.09 9.29 -14.02
CA CYS A 97 -1.24 10.68 -13.61
C CYS A 97 0.15 11.31 -13.44
N TYR A 98 0.21 12.37 -12.68
CA TYR A 98 1.47 13.06 -12.44
C TYR A 98 2.48 12.13 -11.78
N PRO A 99 3.74 12.06 -12.25
CA PRO A 99 4.73 11.17 -11.65
C PRO A 99 5.04 11.59 -10.21
N TYR A 100 5.02 10.62 -9.32
CA TYR A 100 5.20 10.86 -7.90
C TYR A 100 6.08 9.77 -7.27
N ASP A 101 6.62 10.09 -6.10
CA ASP A 101 7.22 9.13 -5.21
C ASP A 101 6.60 9.28 -3.81
N VAL A 102 6.67 8.22 -3.04
CA VAL A 102 6.21 8.23 -1.65
C VAL A 102 7.41 7.84 -0.80
N PRO A 103 8.05 8.77 -0.07
CA PRO A 103 9.07 8.40 0.89
C PRO A 103 8.63 7.35 1.86
N ASP A 104 8.52 6.63 2.44
CA ASP A 104 7.87 5.59 3.25
C ASP A 104 6.66 4.93 2.55
N TYR A 105 6.82 4.55 1.29
CA TYR A 105 5.75 3.92 0.50
C TYR A 105 5.17 2.69 1.21
N VAL A 106 6.03 1.83 1.73
CA VAL A 106 5.62 0.58 2.40
C VAL A 106 4.76 0.87 3.62
N SER A 107 5.14 1.88 4.42
CA SER A 107 4.40 2.25 5.63
C SER A 107 3.01 2.80 5.30
N LEU A 108 2.91 3.67 4.30
CA LEU A 108 1.61 4.21 3.88
C LEU A 108 0.71 3.10 3.31
N ARG A 109 1.26 2.26 2.44
CA ARG A 109 0.55 1.12 1.87
C ARG A 109 -0.01 0.21 2.96
N SER A 110 0.81 -0.13 3.94
CA SER A 110 0.41 -0.98 5.06
C SER A 110 -0.67 -0.34 5.92
N LEU A 111 -0.55 0.94 6.23
CA LEU A 111 -1.53 1.69 7.02
C LEU A 111 -2.91 1.70 6.34
N VAL A 112 -2.96 2.04 5.08
CA VAL A 112 -4.21 2.11 4.32
C VAL A 112 -4.81 0.72 4.12
N ALA A 113 -3.98 -0.28 3.81
CA ALA A 113 -4.42 -1.66 3.64
C ALA A 113 -5.08 -2.20 4.90
N SER A 114 -4.46 -1.98 6.07
CA SER A 114 -5.00 -2.45 7.34
C SER A 114 -6.27 -1.72 7.76
N SER A 115 -6.43 -0.48 7.36
CA SER A 115 -7.68 0.28 7.57
C SER A 115 -8.86 -0.32 6.79
N GLY A 116 -8.60 -0.90 5.63
CA GLY A 116 -9.61 -1.60 4.84
C GLY A 116 -10.64 -0.70 4.17
N THR A 117 -10.38 0.58 4.07
CA THR A 117 -11.33 1.51 3.48
C THR A 117 -10.64 2.70 2.83
N LEU A 118 -11.23 3.20 1.76
CA LEU A 118 -10.89 4.49 1.14
C LEU A 118 -11.99 5.52 1.39
N GLU A 119 -12.69 5.42 2.51
CA GLU A 119 -13.72 6.38 2.91
C GLU A 119 -13.10 7.77 3.08
N PHE A 120 -13.54 8.69 2.26
CA PHE A 120 -13.00 10.04 2.17
C PHE A 120 -14.07 11.08 2.45
N ASN A 121 -13.71 12.10 3.22
CA ASN A 121 -14.58 13.23 3.52
C ASN A 121 -13.87 14.52 3.12
N ASN A 122 -14.54 15.34 2.30
CA ASN A 122 -14.05 16.66 1.94
C ASN A 122 -14.02 17.58 3.16
N GLU A 123 -13.03 18.44 3.23
CA GLU A 123 -12.95 19.50 4.21
C GLU A 123 -12.70 20.86 3.54
N SER A 124 -13.23 21.91 4.11
CA SER A 124 -13.05 23.26 3.60
C SER A 124 -11.83 23.89 4.25
N PHE A 125 -10.73 23.90 3.53
CA PHE A 125 -9.51 24.61 3.92
C PHE A 125 -9.54 26.04 3.39
N ASN A 126 -9.02 26.98 4.16
CA ASN A 126 -8.95 28.38 3.77
C ASN A 126 -7.64 28.68 3.01
N TRP A 127 -7.66 28.45 1.71
CA TRP A 127 -6.54 28.77 0.82
C TRP A 127 -6.66 30.18 0.25
N THR A 128 -6.74 31.18 1.11
CA THR A 128 -6.88 32.58 0.68
C THR A 128 -5.58 33.08 0.03
N GLY A 129 -5.69 33.71 -1.12
CA GLY A 129 -4.57 34.37 -1.79
C GLY A 129 -3.81 33.50 -2.76
N VAL A 130 -4.18 32.23 -2.92
CA VAL A 130 -3.57 31.32 -3.89
C VAL A 130 -4.63 30.75 -4.84
N ALA A 131 -4.19 30.35 -6.03
CA ALA A 131 -5.05 29.62 -6.96
C ALA A 131 -5.06 28.15 -6.59
N GLN A 132 -6.18 27.49 -6.84
CA GLN A 132 -6.44 26.10 -6.52
C GLN A 132 -6.69 25.29 -7.79
N ASN A 133 -6.78 23.97 -7.63
CA ASN A 133 -7.18 23.05 -8.70
C ASN A 133 -6.24 23.07 -9.91
N GLY A 134 -4.95 23.14 -9.65
CA GLY A 134 -3.96 23.00 -10.70
C GLY A 134 -4.08 21.68 -11.43
N THR A 135 -3.80 21.70 -12.72
CA THR A 135 -3.91 20.54 -13.61
C THR A 135 -2.64 20.34 -14.41
N SER A 136 -2.48 19.15 -14.97
CA SER A 136 -1.35 18.81 -15.81
C SER A 136 -1.78 17.96 -17.01
N SER A 137 -1.09 18.13 -18.12
CA SER A 137 -1.25 17.25 -19.28
C SER A 137 -0.72 15.83 -19.01
N ALA A 138 0.10 15.66 -17.99
CA ALA A 138 0.56 14.33 -17.56
C ALA A 138 -0.55 13.49 -16.90
N CYS A 139 -1.64 14.14 -16.51
CA CYS A 139 -2.76 13.51 -15.83
C CYS A 139 -4.05 13.93 -16.52
N LYS A 140 -4.59 13.05 -17.36
CA LYS A 140 -5.78 13.39 -18.13
C LYS A 140 -7.00 12.63 -17.64
N ARG A 141 -8.13 13.33 -17.58
CA ARG A 141 -9.45 12.77 -17.30
C ARG A 141 -10.36 13.15 -18.45
N ARG A 142 -10.82 12.15 -19.23
CA ARG A 142 -11.63 12.36 -20.44
C ARG A 142 -10.95 13.30 -21.46
N SER A 143 -9.65 13.07 -21.70
CA SER A 143 -8.80 13.87 -22.61
C SER A 143 -8.50 15.29 -22.16
N ASP A 144 -9.06 15.76 -21.06
CA ASP A 144 -8.76 17.07 -20.49
C ASP A 144 -7.64 16.97 -19.46
N LYS A 145 -6.88 18.03 -19.31
CA LYS A 145 -5.91 18.16 -18.24
C LYS A 145 -6.61 18.03 -16.89
N SER A 146 -6.05 17.25 -16.01
CA SER A 146 -6.62 16.96 -14.70
C SER A 146 -5.52 16.80 -13.66
N PHE A 147 -5.89 16.26 -12.52
CA PHE A 147 -4.98 15.94 -11.42
C PHE A 147 -5.56 14.83 -10.56
N PHE A 148 -4.82 14.40 -9.54
CA PHE A 148 -5.34 13.46 -8.54
C PHE A 148 -6.59 14.03 -7.89
N SER A 149 -7.65 13.25 -7.82
CA SER A 149 -8.94 13.73 -7.31
C SER A 149 -8.93 14.05 -5.81
N ARG A 150 -7.99 13.49 -5.07
CA ARG A 150 -7.88 13.69 -3.61
C ARG A 150 -6.87 14.76 -3.20
N LEU A 151 -6.19 15.36 -4.18
CA LEU A 151 -5.18 16.38 -3.95
C LEU A 151 -5.57 17.68 -4.63
N ASN A 152 -5.11 18.78 -4.06
CA ASN A 152 -5.36 20.13 -4.56
C ASN A 152 -4.03 20.82 -4.84
N TRP A 153 -3.72 21.02 -6.10
CA TRP A 153 -2.50 21.70 -6.50
C TRP A 153 -2.67 23.20 -6.37
N LEU A 154 -2.05 23.78 -5.35
CA LEU A 154 -2.05 25.22 -5.12
C LEU A 154 -0.93 25.87 -5.92
N HIS A 155 -1.22 27.00 -6.52
CA HIS A 155 -0.25 27.75 -7.33
C HIS A 155 -0.50 29.25 -7.19
N GLN A 156 0.35 30.05 -7.80
CA GLN A 156 0.28 31.50 -7.67
C GLN A 156 -1.04 32.07 -8.19
N LEU A 157 -1.50 33.13 -7.54
CA LEU A 157 -2.65 33.93 -7.97
C LEU A 157 -2.19 35.38 -8.16
N LYS A 158 -2.38 35.91 -9.37
CA LYS A 158 -1.98 37.28 -9.72
C LYS A 158 -0.50 37.57 -9.37
N TYR A 159 0.36 36.63 -9.73
CA TYR A 159 1.80 36.71 -9.49
C TYR A 159 2.21 36.73 -8.03
N LYS A 160 1.37 36.24 -7.14
CA LYS A 160 1.63 36.16 -5.71
C LYS A 160 1.32 34.79 -5.16
N TYR A 161 2.10 34.39 -4.18
CA TYR A 161 1.86 33.20 -3.37
C TYR A 161 2.15 33.61 -1.92
N PRO A 162 1.16 34.14 -1.20
CA PRO A 162 1.37 34.54 0.19
C PRO A 162 1.65 33.32 1.06
N ALA A 163 2.36 33.53 2.14
CA ALA A 163 2.58 32.47 3.13
C ALA A 163 1.24 31.96 3.65
N LEU A 164 1.06 30.64 3.55
CA LEU A 164 -0.17 29.98 4.00
C LEU A 164 0.00 29.50 5.43
N ASN A 165 -1.01 29.69 6.23
CA ASN A 165 -1.09 29.20 7.60
C ASN A 165 -2.53 28.76 7.87
N VAL A 166 -2.78 27.47 7.71
CA VAL A 166 -4.12 26.90 7.74
C VAL A 166 -4.20 25.83 8.81
N THR A 167 -5.29 25.80 9.53
CA THR A 167 -5.55 24.84 10.60
C THR A 167 -6.82 24.06 10.32
N MET A 168 -6.85 22.79 10.75
CA MET A 168 -8.04 21.97 10.69
C MET A 168 -8.11 21.08 11.92
N PRO A 169 -9.03 21.35 12.86
CA PRO A 169 -9.15 20.52 14.06
C PRO A 169 -9.80 19.17 13.75
N ASN A 170 -9.44 18.16 14.53
CA ASN A 170 -10.14 16.88 14.51
C ASN A 170 -11.13 16.83 15.69
N ASN A 171 -12.39 17.15 15.43
CA ASN A 171 -13.47 17.08 16.40
C ASN A 171 -14.21 15.74 16.36
N GLU A 172 -13.73 14.81 15.56
CA GLU A 172 -14.32 13.47 15.44
C GLU A 172 -13.75 12.52 16.51
N LYS A 173 -14.34 11.34 16.61
CA LYS A 173 -13.91 10.31 17.56
C LYS A 173 -12.98 9.27 16.94
N PHE A 174 -12.53 9.48 15.73
CA PHE A 174 -11.65 8.59 14.98
C PHE A 174 -10.44 9.35 14.44
N ASP A 175 -9.41 8.61 14.09
CA ASP A 175 -8.21 9.16 13.46
C ASP A 175 -8.52 9.62 12.04
N LYS A 176 -7.98 10.77 11.67
CA LYS A 176 -8.04 11.31 10.31
C LYS A 176 -6.68 11.18 9.64
N LEU A 177 -6.66 10.62 8.44
CA LEU A 177 -5.46 10.55 7.61
C LEU A 177 -5.51 11.62 6.53
N TYR A 178 -4.55 12.54 6.57
CA TYR A 178 -4.39 13.57 5.53
C TYR A 178 -3.25 13.19 4.62
N ILE A 179 -3.53 13.14 3.32
CA ILE A 179 -2.53 12.92 2.28
C ILE A 179 -2.24 14.25 1.62
N TRP A 180 -0.99 14.63 1.59
CA TRP A 180 -0.52 15.87 1.01
C TRP A 180 0.81 15.62 0.30
N GLY A 181 1.31 16.62 -0.38
CA GLY A 181 2.55 16.46 -1.11
C GLY A 181 3.30 17.75 -1.32
N VAL A 182 4.47 17.61 -1.93
CA VAL A 182 5.35 18.72 -2.31
C VAL A 182 5.73 18.55 -3.77
N HIS A 183 5.55 19.60 -4.54
CA HIS A 183 5.93 19.63 -5.94
C HIS A 183 7.41 20.01 -6.07
N HIS A 184 8.14 19.24 -6.86
CA HIS A 184 9.54 19.46 -7.20
C HIS A 184 9.63 19.85 -8.67
N PRO A 185 9.72 21.15 -9.00
CA PRO A 185 9.82 21.60 -10.39
C PRO A 185 11.10 21.12 -11.08
N GLY A 186 11.04 20.97 -12.38
CA GLY A 186 12.20 20.58 -13.18
C GLY A 186 13.20 21.70 -13.38
N THR A 187 12.78 22.97 -13.30
CA THR A 187 13.63 24.15 -13.53
C THR A 187 13.29 25.25 -12.52
N ASP A 188 14.26 26.17 -12.32
CA ASP A 188 14.05 27.38 -11.51
C ASP A 188 12.98 28.28 -12.12
N SER A 189 12.89 28.33 -13.44
CA SER A 189 11.88 29.08 -14.16
C SER A 189 10.46 28.58 -13.81
N ASP A 190 10.26 27.26 -13.79
CA ASP A 190 8.98 26.67 -13.41
C ASP A 190 8.65 26.95 -11.94
N GLN A 191 9.64 26.92 -11.07
CA GLN A 191 9.46 27.24 -9.66
C GLN A 191 8.91 28.67 -9.50
N ILE A 192 9.51 29.64 -10.19
CA ILE A 192 9.09 31.03 -10.11
C ILE A 192 7.73 31.24 -10.78
N SER A 193 7.49 30.60 -11.91
CA SER A 193 6.23 30.77 -12.64
C SER A 193 5.03 30.17 -11.89
N LEU A 194 5.24 29.08 -11.15
CA LEU A 194 4.18 28.40 -10.41
C LEU A 194 3.95 28.97 -9.02
N TYR A 195 4.99 29.44 -8.34
CA TYR A 195 4.90 29.78 -6.91
C TYR A 195 5.38 31.21 -6.60
N ALA A 196 5.76 31.97 -7.61
CA ALA A 196 6.18 33.37 -7.48
C ALA A 196 7.35 33.58 -6.50
N GLN A 197 8.11 32.53 -6.22
CA GLN A 197 9.25 32.52 -5.30
C GLN A 197 10.33 31.58 -5.80
N ALA A 198 11.60 31.93 -5.53
CA ALA A 198 12.74 31.11 -5.95
C ALA A 198 12.84 29.78 -5.17
N SER A 199 12.29 29.71 -3.99
CA SER A 199 12.24 28.50 -3.18
C SER A 199 10.95 28.45 -2.36
N GLY A 200 10.46 27.24 -2.11
CA GLY A 200 9.28 27.03 -1.30
C GLY A 200 9.61 26.19 -0.05
N ARG A 201 8.63 26.04 0.80
CA ARG A 201 8.71 25.19 1.98
C ARG A 201 7.30 24.77 2.37
N VAL A 202 7.17 23.52 2.79
CA VAL A 202 5.92 23.00 3.34
C VAL A 202 6.21 22.43 4.73
N THR A 203 5.46 22.87 5.72
CA THR A 203 5.50 22.35 7.08
C THR A 203 4.11 21.92 7.48
N VAL A 204 3.98 20.64 7.83
CA VAL A 204 2.71 20.06 8.31
C VAL A 204 2.95 19.52 9.70
N SER A 205 2.16 19.96 10.65
CA SER A 205 2.35 19.57 12.05
C SER A 205 1.02 19.28 12.74
N THR A 206 1.14 18.50 13.80
CA THR A 206 0.11 18.27 14.80
C THR A 206 0.73 18.55 16.16
N LYS A 207 -0.03 18.37 17.24
CA LYS A 207 0.55 18.48 18.60
C LYS A 207 1.62 17.42 18.86
N ARG A 208 1.66 16.35 18.06
CA ARG A 208 2.52 15.17 18.26
C ARG A 208 3.69 15.07 17.29
N SER A 209 3.58 15.72 16.13
CA SER A 209 4.57 15.57 15.07
C SER A 209 4.71 16.83 14.25
N GLN A 210 5.87 16.98 13.62
CA GLN A 210 6.14 18.05 12.68
C GLN A 210 6.97 17.49 11.53
N GLN A 211 6.55 17.80 10.30
CA GLN A 211 7.23 17.44 9.09
C GLN A 211 7.49 18.70 8.28
N THR A 212 8.74 18.91 7.90
CA THR A 212 9.12 20.02 7.04
C THR A 212 9.80 19.48 5.80
N VAL A 213 9.33 19.90 4.63
CA VAL A 213 9.87 19.46 3.34
C VAL A 213 10.21 20.67 2.50
N ILE A 214 11.42 20.67 1.96
CA ILE A 214 11.90 21.68 1.04
C ILE A 214 11.99 21.04 -0.34
N PRO A 215 11.41 21.66 -1.38
CA PRO A 215 11.48 21.09 -2.73
C PRO A 215 12.90 21.04 -3.27
N ASN A 216 13.19 19.99 -4.03
CA ASN A 216 14.42 19.83 -4.79
C ASN A 216 14.15 20.16 -6.25
N ILE A 217 14.62 21.32 -6.71
CA ILE A 217 14.48 21.74 -8.09
C ILE A 217 15.54 21.06 -8.94
N GLY A 218 15.14 20.42 -10.02
CA GLY A 218 16.05 19.76 -10.92
C GLY A 218 15.32 18.88 -11.94
N SER A 219 15.90 18.77 -13.13
CA SER A 219 15.31 17.96 -14.19
C SER A 219 15.48 16.46 -13.89
N ARG A 220 14.40 15.71 -14.03
CA ARG A 220 14.37 14.26 -13.93
C ARG A 220 14.02 13.68 -15.30
N PRO A 221 14.22 12.37 -15.51
CA PRO A 221 13.78 11.74 -16.75
C PRO A 221 12.30 12.00 -17.03
N TRP A 222 11.97 12.26 -18.27
CA TRP A 222 10.61 12.58 -18.67
C TRP A 222 9.68 11.40 -18.46
N VAL A 223 8.59 11.67 -17.77
CA VAL A 223 7.47 10.74 -17.60
C VAL A 223 6.21 11.48 -18.00
N ARG A 224 5.51 10.96 -18.98
CA ARG A 224 4.30 11.58 -19.56
C ARG A 224 4.48 13.08 -19.89
N GLY A 225 5.68 13.44 -20.34
CA GLY A 225 5.98 14.79 -20.81
C GLY A 225 6.42 15.77 -19.73
N VAL A 226 6.65 15.33 -18.50
CA VAL A 226 7.14 16.21 -17.42
C VAL A 226 8.44 15.70 -16.84
N SER A 227 9.33 16.62 -16.48
CA SER A 227 10.60 16.35 -15.81
C SER A 227 10.55 16.63 -14.31
N SER A 228 9.44 17.09 -13.82
CA SER A 228 9.17 17.36 -12.41
C SER A 228 8.57 16.15 -11.72
N ARG A 229 8.47 16.23 -10.39
CA ARG A 229 7.90 15.14 -9.56
C ARG A 229 7.09 15.74 -8.43
N ILE A 230 6.28 14.90 -7.82
CA ILE A 230 5.59 15.17 -6.56
C ILE A 230 6.04 14.13 -5.54
N SER A 231 6.41 14.55 -4.35
CA SER A 231 6.62 13.65 -3.22
C SER A 231 5.37 13.66 -2.35
N ILE A 232 4.87 12.49 -2.03
CA ILE A 232 3.64 12.30 -1.25
C ILE A 232 4.00 11.96 0.19
N TYR A 233 3.33 12.65 1.11
CA TYR A 233 3.47 12.45 2.56
C TYR A 233 2.09 12.26 3.18
N TRP A 234 2.06 11.90 4.44
CA TRP A 234 0.81 11.79 5.17
C TRP A 234 0.98 12.24 6.63
N THR A 235 -0.12 12.62 7.21
CA THR A 235 -0.20 13.01 8.61
C THR A 235 -1.47 12.42 9.21
N ILE A 236 -1.34 11.82 10.39
CA ILE A 236 -2.48 11.31 11.15
C ILE A 236 -2.81 12.34 12.22
N VAL A 237 -4.05 12.78 12.26
CA VAL A 237 -4.57 13.69 13.28
C VAL A 237 -5.50 12.92 14.20
N LYS A 238 -5.07 12.75 15.47
CA LYS A 238 -5.83 12.06 16.49
C LYS A 238 -7.04 12.88 16.94
N PRO A 239 -8.07 12.26 17.53
CA PRO A 239 -9.18 13.00 18.15
C PRO A 239 -8.67 14.06 19.14
N GLY A 240 -9.18 15.28 19.01
CA GLY A 240 -8.77 16.40 19.88
C GLY A 240 -7.48 17.10 19.46
N ASP A 241 -6.79 16.62 18.46
CA ASP A 241 -5.62 17.24 17.88
C ASP A 241 -6.01 18.17 16.72
N ILE A 242 -5.04 18.89 16.20
CA ILE A 242 -5.25 19.85 15.12
C ILE A 242 -4.15 19.70 14.07
N LEU A 243 -4.57 19.74 12.80
CA LEU A 243 -3.65 19.81 11.67
C LEU A 243 -3.26 21.27 11.44
N LEU A 244 -1.97 21.53 11.33
CA LEU A 244 -1.44 22.86 11.01
C LEU A 244 -0.59 22.75 9.75
N ILE A 245 -0.94 23.51 8.72
CA ILE A 245 -0.22 23.55 7.46
C ILE A 245 0.35 24.95 7.23
N ASN A 246 1.66 25.04 7.12
CA ASN A 246 2.38 26.25 6.72
C ASN A 246 3.07 26.02 5.39
N SER A 247 2.94 26.93 4.45
CA SER A 247 3.63 26.82 3.18
C SER A 247 3.98 28.18 2.62
N THR A 248 5.15 28.25 1.99
CA THR A 248 5.59 29.41 1.22
C THR A 248 5.62 29.10 -0.29
N GLY A 249 5.27 27.91 -0.67
CA GLY A 249 5.21 27.45 -2.05
C GLY A 249 5.28 25.93 -2.14
N ASN A 250 4.99 25.39 -3.31
CA ASN A 250 5.14 23.98 -3.69
C ASN A 250 4.20 23.01 -2.96
N LEU A 251 3.19 23.49 -2.26
CA LEU A 251 2.25 22.63 -1.56
C LEU A 251 1.26 21.97 -2.53
N ILE A 252 1.18 20.66 -2.44
CA ILE A 252 0.06 19.88 -2.96
C ILE A 252 -0.85 19.57 -1.78
N ALA A 253 -1.93 20.32 -1.67
CA ALA A 253 -2.77 20.33 -0.48
C ALA A 253 -3.73 19.14 -0.43
N PRO A 254 -4.13 18.71 0.77
CA PRO A 254 -5.21 17.75 0.89
C PRO A 254 -6.55 18.42 0.56
N ARG A 255 -7.51 17.63 0.04
CA ARG A 255 -8.90 18.08 -0.13
C ARG A 255 -9.78 17.68 1.04
N GLY A 256 -9.29 16.84 1.89
CA GLY A 256 -10.00 16.30 3.03
C GLY A 256 -9.18 15.19 3.66
N TYR A 257 -9.86 14.28 4.33
CA TYR A 257 -9.21 13.20 5.06
C TYR A 257 -9.80 11.85 4.70
N PHE A 258 -8.97 10.82 4.90
CA PHE A 258 -9.42 9.43 4.91
C PHE A 258 -9.66 9.00 6.35
N LYS A 259 -10.78 8.34 6.58
CA LYS A 259 -11.07 7.76 7.88
C LYS A 259 -10.21 6.53 8.10
N ILE A 260 -9.51 6.47 9.22
CA ILE A 260 -8.71 5.31 9.60
C ILE A 260 -9.50 4.45 10.57
N ARG A 261 -9.55 3.16 10.26
CA ARG A 261 -10.17 2.13 11.10
C ARG A 261 -9.09 1.19 11.63
N SER A 262 -9.27 0.70 12.85
CA SER A 262 -8.52 -0.47 13.30
C SER A 262 -9.17 -1.72 12.72
N GLY A 263 -8.44 -2.51 11.96
CA GLY A 263 -9.02 -3.66 11.29
C GLY A 263 -7.99 -4.75 11.00
N LYS A 264 -8.52 -5.88 10.57
CA LYS A 264 -7.74 -7.06 10.16
C LYS A 264 -7.54 -7.09 8.65
N SER A 265 -7.87 -6.02 7.94
CA SER A 265 -7.72 -5.95 6.50
C SER A 265 -6.24 -5.94 6.11
N SER A 266 -5.97 -6.33 4.89
CA SER A 266 -4.62 -6.45 4.39
C SER A 266 -4.57 -6.23 2.87
N ILE A 267 -3.39 -6.36 2.32
CA ILE A 267 -3.11 -6.24 0.91
C ILE A 267 -2.16 -7.36 0.48
N MET A 268 -2.34 -7.81 -0.74
CA MET A 268 -1.56 -8.92 -1.28
C MET A 268 -1.30 -8.67 -2.77
N ARG A 269 -0.08 -8.94 -3.21
CA ARG A 269 0.24 -8.97 -4.65
C ARG A 269 -0.05 -10.36 -5.18
N SER A 270 -0.94 -10.44 -6.17
CA SER A 270 -1.29 -11.72 -6.79
C SER A 270 -1.89 -11.48 -8.17
N ASP A 271 -1.57 -12.38 -9.11
CA ASP A 271 -2.19 -12.42 -10.43
C ASP A 271 -3.24 -13.53 -10.56
N ALA A 272 -3.52 -14.24 -9.47
CA ALA A 272 -4.55 -15.27 -9.46
C ALA A 272 -5.94 -14.67 -9.68
N PRO A 273 -6.78 -15.25 -10.55
CA PRO A 273 -8.11 -14.73 -10.77
C PRO A 273 -9.01 -14.91 -9.55
N ILE A 274 -9.94 -13.99 -9.39
CA ILE A 274 -10.97 -14.07 -8.34
C ILE A 274 -12.17 -14.84 -8.91
N GLY A 275 -12.65 -15.81 -8.17
CA GLY A 275 -13.78 -16.63 -8.55
C GLY A 275 -14.79 -16.83 -7.44
N LYS A 276 -15.95 -17.34 -7.79
CA LYS A 276 -17.01 -17.67 -6.84
C LYS A 276 -16.72 -19.01 -6.19
N CYS A 277 -16.20 -18.97 -5.00
CA CYS A 277 -15.97 -20.15 -4.16
C CYS A 277 -15.94 -19.71 -2.69
N ASN A 278 -15.79 -20.66 -1.81
CA ASN A 278 -15.76 -20.40 -0.37
C ASN A 278 -14.49 -20.98 0.21
N SER A 279 -13.59 -20.13 0.70
CA SER A 279 -12.38 -20.55 1.39
C SER A 279 -11.90 -19.41 2.29
N GLU A 280 -11.55 -19.75 3.52
CA GLU A 280 -11.06 -18.77 4.48
C GLU A 280 -9.58 -18.44 4.34
N CYS A 281 -8.83 -19.28 3.64
CA CYS A 281 -7.39 -19.07 3.47
C CYS A 281 -7.04 -18.65 2.05
N ILE A 282 -6.37 -17.51 1.93
CA ILE A 282 -5.95 -16.93 0.66
C ILE A 282 -4.44 -16.82 0.63
N THR A 283 -3.84 -17.26 -0.47
CA THR A 283 -2.42 -17.06 -0.77
C THR A 283 -2.27 -16.33 -2.10
N PRO A 284 -1.09 -15.76 -2.42
CA PRO A 284 -0.85 -15.17 -3.73
C PRO A 284 -1.03 -16.13 -4.90
N ASN A 285 -0.98 -17.43 -4.64
CA ASN A 285 -1.22 -18.48 -5.63
C ASN A 285 -2.69 -18.88 -5.74
N GLY A 286 -3.54 -18.34 -4.89
CA GLY A 286 -4.96 -18.63 -4.83
C GLY A 286 -5.41 -19.11 -3.46
N SER A 287 -6.70 -19.38 -3.31
CA SER A 287 -7.26 -19.92 -2.07
C SER A 287 -6.88 -21.39 -1.90
N ILE A 288 -6.63 -21.77 -0.66
CA ILE A 288 -6.29 -23.14 -0.30
C ILE A 288 -7.22 -23.65 0.83
N PRO A 289 -7.41 -24.96 0.93
CA PRO A 289 -8.12 -25.52 2.08
C PRO A 289 -7.40 -25.25 3.39
N ASN A 290 -8.15 -25.12 4.47
CA ASN A 290 -7.60 -24.93 5.81
C ASN A 290 -7.89 -26.09 6.77
N ASP A 291 -8.24 -27.25 6.22
CA ASP A 291 -8.55 -28.46 6.97
C ASP A 291 -7.30 -29.20 7.47
N LYS A 292 -6.12 -28.85 6.96
CA LYS A 292 -4.84 -29.44 7.34
C LYS A 292 -4.01 -28.46 8.15
N PRO A 293 -3.13 -28.93 9.04
CA PRO A 293 -2.34 -28.03 9.88
C PRO A 293 -1.19 -27.32 9.16
N PHE A 294 -0.74 -27.84 8.02
CA PHE A 294 0.44 -27.31 7.31
C PHE A 294 0.14 -27.08 5.84
N GLN A 295 0.90 -26.18 5.24
CA GLN A 295 0.90 -25.91 3.78
C GLN A 295 2.30 -25.53 3.33
N ASN A 296 2.62 -25.81 2.08
CA ASN A 296 3.86 -25.39 1.42
C ASN A 296 3.59 -24.54 0.18
N VAL A 297 2.42 -23.97 0.06
CA VAL A 297 2.01 -23.21 -1.14
C VAL A 297 2.69 -21.86 -1.16
N ASN A 298 2.53 -21.07 -0.10
CA ASN A 298 3.12 -19.75 0.00
C ASN A 298 3.22 -19.32 1.47
N ARG A 299 4.31 -18.65 1.81
CA ARG A 299 4.51 -18.11 3.14
C ARG A 299 3.53 -16.96 3.43
N ILE A 300 3.20 -16.17 2.40
CA ILE A 300 2.25 -15.07 2.50
C ILE A 300 0.84 -15.65 2.50
N THR A 301 0.06 -15.32 3.49
CA THR A 301 -1.31 -15.80 3.64
C THR A 301 -2.21 -14.72 4.21
N TYR A 302 -3.51 -14.87 3.97
CA TYR A 302 -4.54 -14.06 4.60
C TYR A 302 -5.69 -14.96 5.03
N GLY A 303 -6.17 -14.73 6.26
CA GLY A 303 -7.28 -15.48 6.84
C GLY A 303 -6.82 -16.62 7.74
N ALA A 304 -7.71 -17.56 8.00
CA ALA A 304 -7.44 -18.74 8.81
C ALA A 304 -6.72 -19.80 7.98
N CYS A 305 -5.41 -19.83 8.06
CA CYS A 305 -4.54 -20.60 7.17
C CYS A 305 -3.75 -21.68 7.90
N PRO A 306 -3.44 -22.80 7.22
CA PRO A 306 -2.43 -23.73 7.69
C PRO A 306 -1.07 -23.05 7.82
N ARG A 307 -0.25 -23.56 8.74
CA ARG A 307 1.11 -23.04 8.96
C ARG A 307 2.01 -23.36 7.77
N TYR A 308 2.79 -22.40 7.34
CA TYR A 308 3.72 -22.58 6.24
C TYR A 308 4.92 -23.43 6.68
N VAL A 309 5.29 -24.40 5.84
CA VAL A 309 6.51 -25.19 5.94
C VAL A 309 7.26 -25.13 4.62
N LYS A 310 8.59 -25.12 4.68
CA LYS A 310 9.41 -25.00 3.48
C LYS A 310 9.26 -26.20 2.57
N GLN A 311 9.26 -25.97 1.25
CA GLN A 311 9.15 -27.01 0.25
C GLN A 311 10.25 -28.08 0.35
N ASN A 312 11.43 -27.75 0.84
CA ASN A 312 12.51 -28.70 1.04
C ASN A 312 12.14 -29.89 1.92
N THR A 313 11.19 -29.70 2.83
CA THR A 313 10.65 -30.76 3.68
C THR A 313 9.95 -31.85 2.86
N LEU A 314 9.16 -31.44 1.84
CA LEU A 314 8.52 -32.42 0.96
C LEU A 314 9.53 -33.24 0.16
N LYS A 315 10.62 -32.65 -0.27
CA LYS A 315 11.66 -33.35 -0.97
C LYS A 315 12.30 -34.43 -0.10
N LEU A 316 12.51 -34.12 1.17
CA LEU A 316 13.01 -35.09 2.13
C LEU A 316 12.00 -36.21 2.41
N ALA A 317 10.72 -35.90 2.31
CA ALA A 317 9.64 -36.84 2.56
C ALA A 317 9.29 -37.73 1.36
N THR A 318 9.58 -37.31 0.15
CA THR A 318 9.13 -37.96 -1.09
C THR A 318 10.25 -38.58 -1.91
N GLY A 319 11.50 -38.33 -1.60
CA GLY A 319 12.66 -38.93 -2.29
C GLY A 319 12.96 -40.31 -1.74
N MET A 320 13.54 -41.16 -2.56
CA MET A 320 13.99 -42.46 -2.11
C MET A 320 15.27 -42.92 -2.82
#